data_1b28852736816b03427b4703660f1310
#
_entry.id   1b28852736816b03427b4703660f1310
#
_cell.length_a   1.000
_cell.length_b   1.000
_cell.length_c   1.000
_cell.angle_alpha   90.00
_cell.angle_beta   90.00
_cell.angle_gamma   90.00
#
_symmetry.space_group_name_H-M   'P 1'
#
loop_
_entity.id
_entity.type
_entity.pdbx_description
1 polymer ?
#
loop_
_entity_poly.entity_id
_entity_poly.type
_entity_poly.pdbx_seq_one_letter_code
_entity_poly.pdbx_strand_id
1 'polypeptide(L)'
;FQNPAVYQINTPQSYLYSEVYDHFVRQFPNANVIFIEASQGAKDKAEFIKGLKDELRNRSIPMKSLKEDVTVESLKTVLRTDRENIFIPTSGSNLTLIKILPQLTLLVREQPESRVHLFGYPEWQTYTKDHLEAFFELDTYFYSSFYTNNLLPAAINFTKSYRRWYGKEMDERYPKFGMLGFDTGYFFLKGLAHYGSSFEKNMQGLDLVPIQTGFKFQRVNNWGGFINKKVFFVHFTKNFELVKLDFD
;
A
#
# COMPACT_ATOMS: atom_id res chain seq x y z
N PHE A 1 5.57 24.05 7.40
CA PHE A 1 6.82 23.46 7.93
C PHE A 1 8.01 24.44 7.91
N GLN A 2 7.92 25.54 8.64
CA GLN A 2 9.05 26.49 8.76
C GLN A 2 10.05 26.11 9.86
N ASN A 3 9.72 25.10 10.69
CA ASN A 3 10.61 24.64 11.76
C ASN A 3 11.37 23.38 11.31
N PRO A 4 12.71 23.43 11.25
CA PRO A 4 13.53 22.31 10.79
C PRO A 4 13.52 21.09 11.74
N ALA A 5 13.09 21.27 12.98
CA ALA A 5 13.02 20.20 13.99
C ALA A 5 11.66 19.44 14.00
N VAL A 6 10.75 19.76 13.09
CA VAL A 6 9.44 19.09 13.00
C VAL A 6 9.52 17.87 12.08
N TYR A 7 9.04 16.74 12.57
CA TYR A 7 8.92 15.48 11.82
C TYR A 7 7.46 15.08 11.73
N GLN A 8 6.91 15.07 10.52
CA GLN A 8 5.56 14.58 10.26
C GLN A 8 5.62 13.09 9.95
N ILE A 9 5.08 12.29 10.85
CA ILE A 9 5.13 10.82 10.78
C ILE A 9 4.02 10.28 9.89
N ASN A 10 2.77 10.68 10.17
CA ASN A 10 1.60 10.27 9.40
C ASN A 10 1.36 11.31 8.29
N THR A 11 1.98 11.08 7.15
CA THR A 11 1.93 11.97 6.00
C THR A 11 0.62 11.75 5.22
N PRO A 12 -0.07 12.80 4.75
CA PRO A 12 -1.20 12.67 3.84
C PRO A 12 -0.84 11.84 2.61
N GLN A 13 -1.73 10.95 2.17
CA GLN A 13 -1.45 10.00 1.08
C GLN A 13 -1.01 10.68 -0.22
N SER A 14 -1.55 11.86 -0.55
CA SER A 14 -1.19 12.59 -1.76
C SER A 14 0.32 12.93 -1.85
N TYR A 15 0.99 13.12 -0.72
CA TYR A 15 2.44 13.31 -0.69
C TYR A 15 3.24 12.04 -0.98
N LEU A 16 2.60 10.87 -0.94
CA LEU A 16 3.21 9.56 -1.17
C LEU A 16 3.02 9.05 -2.59
N TYR A 17 2.17 9.67 -3.39
CA TYR A 17 1.79 9.15 -4.71
C TYR A 17 2.99 8.97 -5.66
N SER A 18 3.93 9.90 -5.67
CA SER A 18 5.15 9.77 -6.49
C SER A 18 5.97 8.53 -6.13
N GLU A 19 6.09 8.23 -4.83
CA GLU A 19 6.77 7.02 -4.35
C GLU A 19 6.02 5.76 -4.79
N VAL A 20 4.67 5.77 -4.70
CA VAL A 20 3.84 4.64 -5.15
C VAL A 20 4.03 4.39 -6.65
N TYR A 21 4.05 5.43 -7.47
CA TYR A 21 4.24 5.30 -8.92
C TYR A 21 5.62 4.73 -9.27
N ASP A 22 6.67 5.21 -8.61
CA ASP A 22 8.03 4.69 -8.81
C ASP A 22 8.12 3.22 -8.42
N HIS A 23 7.55 2.83 -7.30
CA HIS A 23 7.52 1.43 -6.85
C HIS A 23 6.70 0.56 -7.79
N PHE A 24 5.56 1.06 -8.27
CA PHE A 24 4.70 0.36 -9.22
C PHE A 24 5.44 0.00 -10.51
N VAL A 25 6.10 0.97 -11.13
CA VAL A 25 6.82 0.72 -12.40
C VAL A 25 8.07 -0.13 -12.22
N ARG A 26 8.69 -0.10 -11.03
CA ARG A 26 9.80 -1.00 -10.67
C ARG A 26 9.33 -2.44 -10.48
N GLN A 27 8.17 -2.63 -9.83
CA GLN A 27 7.59 -3.95 -9.59
C GLN A 27 7.01 -4.57 -10.86
N PHE A 28 6.40 -3.75 -11.73
CA PHE A 28 5.70 -4.18 -12.93
C PHE A 28 6.23 -3.50 -14.19
N PRO A 29 7.49 -3.76 -14.58
CA PRO A 29 8.09 -3.10 -15.74
C PRO A 29 7.44 -3.51 -17.07
N ASN A 30 6.78 -4.67 -17.09
CA ASN A 30 6.09 -5.23 -18.25
C ASN A 30 4.57 -5.28 -18.05
N ALA A 31 4.00 -4.23 -17.44
CA ALA A 31 2.57 -4.17 -17.13
C ALA A 31 1.71 -3.87 -18.37
N ASN A 32 0.50 -4.43 -18.37
CA ASN A 32 -0.67 -3.98 -19.08
C ASN A 32 -1.69 -3.57 -18.01
N VAL A 33 -1.94 -2.26 -17.87
CA VAL A 33 -2.76 -1.75 -16.78
C VAL A 33 -4.20 -1.58 -17.23
N ILE A 34 -5.14 -2.14 -16.48
CA ILE A 34 -6.58 -2.05 -16.74
C ILE A 34 -7.24 -1.35 -15.56
N PHE A 35 -7.69 -0.12 -15.77
CA PHE A 35 -8.47 0.60 -14.78
C PHE A 35 -9.93 0.14 -14.82
N ILE A 36 -10.49 -0.17 -13.66
CA ILE A 36 -11.91 -0.45 -13.51
C ILE A 36 -12.57 0.78 -12.90
N GLU A 37 -13.34 1.49 -13.72
CA GLU A 37 -13.96 2.76 -13.35
C GLU A 37 -15.20 2.50 -12.49
N ALA A 38 -15.11 2.91 -11.23
CA ALA A 38 -16.23 2.87 -10.30
C ALA A 38 -17.36 3.80 -10.75
N SER A 39 -18.59 3.47 -10.33
CA SER A 39 -19.79 4.26 -10.67
C SER A 39 -19.68 5.71 -10.22
N GLN A 40 -20.48 6.56 -10.85
CA GLN A 40 -20.52 8.00 -10.56
C GLN A 40 -20.73 8.27 -9.06
N GLY A 41 -19.83 9.06 -8.47
CA GLY A 41 -19.81 9.40 -7.05
C GLY A 41 -18.65 8.77 -6.25
N ALA A 42 -18.08 7.66 -6.70
CA ALA A 42 -16.91 7.04 -6.10
C ALA A 42 -15.61 7.55 -6.76
N LYS A 43 -15.27 8.82 -6.50
CA LYS A 43 -14.05 9.47 -7.06
C LYS A 43 -12.97 9.67 -6.01
N ASP A 44 -12.97 8.86 -4.99
CA ASP A 44 -12.01 8.94 -3.86
C ASP A 44 -10.53 8.79 -4.27
N LYS A 45 -10.25 8.17 -5.42
CA LYS A 45 -8.90 7.97 -5.96
C LYS A 45 -8.60 8.75 -7.24
N ALA A 46 -9.41 9.73 -7.59
CA ALA A 46 -9.28 10.47 -8.86
C ALA A 46 -7.90 11.11 -9.05
N GLU A 47 -7.34 11.73 -8.02
CA GLU A 47 -6.01 12.33 -8.06
C GLU A 47 -4.92 11.27 -8.24
N PHE A 48 -4.98 10.19 -7.46
CA PHE A 48 -4.06 9.06 -7.59
C PHE A 48 -4.07 8.46 -8.99
N ILE A 49 -5.26 8.16 -9.52
CA ILE A 49 -5.43 7.56 -10.85
C ILE A 49 -4.93 8.48 -11.95
N LYS A 50 -5.22 9.79 -11.84
CA LYS A 50 -4.72 10.78 -12.82
C LYS A 50 -3.19 10.77 -12.87
N GLY A 51 -2.52 10.86 -11.73
CA GLY A 51 -1.06 10.86 -11.66
C GLY A 51 -0.46 9.53 -12.14
N LEU A 52 -1.07 8.40 -11.81
CA LEU A 52 -0.62 7.09 -12.30
C LEU A 52 -0.76 7.00 -13.83
N LYS A 53 -1.87 7.44 -14.40
CA LYS A 53 -2.06 7.47 -15.86
C LYS A 53 -0.99 8.32 -16.55
N ASP A 54 -0.64 9.47 -16.00
CA ASP A 54 0.41 10.33 -16.53
C ASP A 54 1.78 9.63 -16.48
N GLU A 55 2.12 8.97 -15.39
CA GLU A 55 3.36 8.21 -15.26
C GLU A 55 3.43 7.03 -16.25
N LEU A 56 2.33 6.30 -16.43
CA LEU A 56 2.25 5.20 -17.38
C LEU A 56 2.43 5.68 -18.83
N ARG A 57 1.83 6.84 -19.19
CA ARG A 57 2.04 7.45 -20.51
C ARG A 57 3.50 7.83 -20.74
N ASN A 58 4.12 8.47 -19.76
CA ASN A 58 5.52 8.90 -19.84
C ASN A 58 6.47 7.71 -20.05
N ARG A 59 6.09 6.54 -19.59
CA ARG A 59 6.88 5.30 -19.72
C ARG A 59 6.40 4.39 -20.84
N SER A 60 5.42 4.81 -21.62
CA SER A 60 4.84 4.02 -22.72
C SER A 60 4.29 2.66 -22.27
N ILE A 61 3.77 2.59 -21.04
CA ILE A 61 3.12 1.39 -20.49
C ILE A 61 1.66 1.36 -20.98
N PRO A 62 1.21 0.26 -21.61
CA PRO A 62 -0.17 0.12 -22.09
C PRO A 62 -1.19 0.24 -20.96
N MET A 63 -2.27 0.98 -21.21
CA MET A 63 -3.39 1.08 -20.28
C MET A 63 -4.72 1.09 -21.01
N LYS A 64 -5.75 0.56 -20.35
CA LYS A 64 -7.13 0.52 -20.80
C LYS A 64 -8.05 0.82 -19.62
N SER A 65 -9.30 1.14 -19.91
CA SER A 65 -10.34 1.33 -18.90
C SER A 65 -11.57 0.49 -19.21
N LEU A 66 -12.17 -0.09 -18.17
CA LEU A 66 -13.47 -0.75 -18.19
C LEU A 66 -14.35 -0.12 -17.13
N LYS A 67 -15.67 -0.21 -17.30
CA LYS A 67 -16.63 0.17 -16.25
C LYS A 67 -16.72 -0.94 -15.20
N GLU A 68 -17.20 -0.63 -14.00
CA GLU A 68 -17.26 -1.60 -12.89
C GLU A 68 -18.28 -2.73 -13.05
N ASP A 69 -19.20 -2.62 -14.03
CA ASP A 69 -20.12 -3.69 -14.42
C ASP A 69 -19.44 -4.74 -15.32
N VAL A 70 -18.20 -5.09 -14.98
CA VAL A 70 -17.39 -6.05 -15.72
C VAL A 70 -18.01 -7.44 -15.72
N THR A 71 -17.83 -8.13 -16.84
CA THR A 71 -18.11 -9.57 -17.00
C THR A 71 -16.81 -10.28 -17.35
N VAL A 72 -16.72 -11.60 -17.12
CA VAL A 72 -15.56 -12.38 -17.54
C VAL A 72 -15.24 -12.16 -19.01
N GLU A 73 -16.26 -12.08 -19.87
CA GLU A 73 -16.08 -11.86 -21.30
C GLU A 73 -15.46 -10.50 -21.60
N SER A 74 -15.92 -9.42 -20.92
CA SER A 74 -15.30 -8.10 -21.08
C SER A 74 -13.88 -8.06 -20.55
N LEU A 75 -13.58 -8.75 -19.46
CA LEU A 75 -12.24 -8.84 -18.88
C LEU A 75 -11.27 -9.58 -19.80
N LYS A 76 -11.71 -10.68 -20.45
CA LYS A 76 -10.88 -11.41 -21.41
C LYS A 76 -10.41 -10.55 -22.58
N THR A 77 -11.23 -9.61 -23.03
CA THR A 77 -10.89 -8.73 -24.18
C THR A 77 -9.72 -7.78 -23.94
N VAL A 78 -9.39 -7.51 -22.68
CA VAL A 78 -8.33 -6.55 -22.32
C VAL A 78 -7.03 -7.21 -21.90
N LEU A 79 -7.01 -8.53 -21.75
CA LEU A 79 -5.81 -9.27 -21.38
C LEU A 79 -4.76 -9.26 -22.49
N ARG A 80 -3.51 -9.26 -22.07
CA ARG A 80 -2.34 -9.48 -22.93
C ARG A 80 -1.54 -10.67 -22.42
N THR A 81 -1.22 -11.59 -23.32
CA THR A 81 -0.45 -12.80 -22.99
C THR A 81 1.04 -12.54 -22.81
N ASP A 82 1.55 -11.46 -23.37
CA ASP A 82 2.95 -11.05 -23.33
C ASP A 82 3.28 -10.11 -22.16
N ARG A 83 2.30 -9.77 -21.30
CA ARG A 83 2.45 -8.81 -20.22
C ARG A 83 1.79 -9.29 -18.91
N GLU A 84 2.18 -8.66 -17.81
CA GLU A 84 1.46 -8.77 -16.56
C GLU A 84 0.24 -7.86 -16.58
N ASN A 85 -0.94 -8.43 -16.41
CA ASN A 85 -2.20 -7.71 -16.46
C ASN A 85 -2.55 -7.24 -15.04
N ILE A 86 -2.55 -5.93 -14.83
CA ILE A 86 -2.78 -5.31 -13.52
C ILE A 86 -4.11 -4.59 -13.53
N PHE A 87 -5.06 -5.08 -12.75
CA PHE A 87 -6.38 -4.45 -12.58
C PHE A 87 -6.35 -3.49 -11.40
N ILE A 88 -6.73 -2.24 -11.65
CA ILE A 88 -6.72 -1.15 -10.65
C ILE A 88 -8.11 -0.49 -10.64
N PRO A 89 -8.92 -0.71 -9.59
CA PRO A 89 -10.18 0.02 -9.46
C PRO A 89 -9.94 1.50 -9.14
N THR A 90 -10.79 2.37 -9.64
CA THR A 90 -10.69 3.82 -9.40
C THR A 90 -11.32 4.28 -8.09
N SER A 91 -11.80 3.33 -7.29
CA SER A 91 -12.23 3.51 -5.90
C SER A 91 -11.62 2.45 -5.01
N GLY A 92 -11.25 2.83 -3.80
CA GLY A 92 -10.79 1.92 -2.74
C GLY A 92 -11.89 1.32 -1.90
N SER A 93 -13.17 1.59 -2.22
CA SER A 93 -14.31 1.18 -1.40
C SER A 93 -14.56 -0.33 -1.42
N ASN A 94 -15.10 -0.84 -0.30
CA ASN A 94 -15.51 -2.24 -0.22
C ASN A 94 -16.63 -2.59 -1.20
N LEU A 95 -17.52 -1.65 -1.51
CA LEU A 95 -18.60 -1.86 -2.49
C LEU A 95 -18.04 -2.15 -3.89
N THR A 96 -16.98 -1.44 -4.29
CA THR A 96 -16.30 -1.71 -5.55
C THR A 96 -15.70 -3.12 -5.56
N LEU A 97 -15.02 -3.53 -4.49
CA LEU A 97 -14.48 -4.89 -4.36
C LEU A 97 -15.56 -5.95 -4.46
N ILE A 98 -16.68 -5.78 -3.76
CA ILE A 98 -17.82 -6.73 -3.82
C ILE A 98 -18.34 -6.90 -5.26
N LYS A 99 -18.34 -5.84 -6.05
CA LYS A 99 -18.80 -5.88 -7.44
C LYS A 99 -17.81 -6.57 -8.39
N ILE A 100 -16.52 -6.28 -8.26
CA ILE A 100 -15.52 -6.70 -9.25
C ILE A 100 -14.85 -8.04 -8.93
N LEU A 101 -14.67 -8.38 -7.66
CA LEU A 101 -13.91 -9.59 -7.27
C LEU A 101 -14.50 -10.89 -7.81
N PRO A 102 -15.83 -11.13 -7.79
CA PRO A 102 -16.38 -12.37 -8.33
C PRO A 102 -16.03 -12.59 -9.80
N GLN A 103 -16.05 -11.54 -10.62
CA GLN A 103 -15.73 -11.64 -12.04
C GLN A 103 -14.23 -11.81 -12.29
N LEU A 104 -13.38 -11.13 -11.50
CA LEU A 104 -11.92 -11.25 -11.59
C LEU A 104 -11.45 -12.66 -11.14
N THR A 105 -12.02 -13.21 -10.07
CA THR A 105 -11.66 -14.57 -9.63
C THR A 105 -12.12 -15.63 -10.64
N LEU A 106 -13.29 -15.44 -11.25
CA LEU A 106 -13.74 -16.32 -12.35
C LEU A 106 -12.79 -16.21 -13.55
N LEU A 107 -12.34 -15.01 -13.91
CA LEU A 107 -11.38 -14.80 -14.99
C LEU A 107 -10.10 -15.64 -14.79
N VAL A 108 -9.48 -15.56 -13.62
CA VAL A 108 -8.22 -16.30 -13.38
C VAL A 108 -8.40 -17.80 -13.33
N ARG A 109 -9.59 -18.28 -12.96
CA ARG A 109 -9.93 -19.71 -13.01
C ARG A 109 -10.13 -20.19 -14.43
N GLU A 110 -10.72 -19.37 -15.30
CA GLU A 110 -10.91 -19.70 -16.73
C GLU A 110 -9.66 -19.46 -17.58
N GLN A 111 -8.78 -18.59 -17.16
CA GLN A 111 -7.54 -18.21 -17.87
C GLN A 111 -6.30 -18.39 -16.96
N PRO A 112 -6.01 -19.62 -16.48
CA PRO A 112 -4.96 -19.84 -15.49
C PRO A 112 -3.55 -19.53 -15.98
N GLU A 113 -3.34 -19.50 -17.29
CA GLU A 113 -2.06 -19.13 -17.92
C GLU A 113 -1.84 -17.63 -17.99
N SER A 114 -2.86 -16.81 -17.82
CA SER A 114 -2.75 -15.36 -17.81
C SER A 114 -2.15 -14.87 -16.51
N ARG A 115 -1.17 -13.97 -16.61
CA ARG A 115 -0.59 -13.30 -15.44
C ARG A 115 -1.49 -12.13 -15.07
N VAL A 116 -2.22 -12.27 -13.97
CA VAL A 116 -3.22 -11.30 -13.49
C VAL A 116 -2.88 -10.91 -12.06
N HIS A 117 -2.92 -9.59 -11.80
CA HIS A 117 -2.80 -9.00 -10.47
C HIS A 117 -3.91 -7.99 -10.25
N LEU A 118 -4.37 -7.93 -9.01
CA LEU A 118 -5.16 -6.82 -8.51
C LEU A 118 -4.24 -5.86 -7.75
N PHE A 119 -4.37 -4.57 -7.96
CA PHE A 119 -3.59 -3.55 -7.26
C PHE A 119 -4.51 -2.49 -6.67
N GLY A 120 -4.29 -2.13 -5.42
CA GLY A 120 -5.12 -1.13 -4.77
C GLY A 120 -4.49 -0.43 -3.57
N TYR A 121 -5.26 -0.20 -2.53
CA TYR A 121 -5.14 0.92 -1.62
C TYR A 121 -4.95 0.51 -0.16
N PRO A 122 -4.40 1.41 0.69
CA PRO A 122 -4.13 1.12 2.11
C PRO A 122 -5.37 0.68 2.91
N GLU A 123 -6.54 1.22 2.60
CA GLU A 123 -7.81 0.88 3.27
C GLU A 123 -8.25 -0.56 3.06
N TRP A 124 -7.71 -1.27 2.06
CA TRP A 124 -8.01 -2.70 1.86
C TRP A 124 -7.56 -3.58 3.03
N GLN A 125 -6.69 -3.08 3.89
CA GLN A 125 -6.35 -3.75 5.15
C GLN A 125 -7.57 -4.01 6.03
N THR A 126 -8.56 -3.12 6.01
CA THR A 126 -9.80 -3.27 6.78
C THR A 126 -10.77 -4.28 6.18
N TYR A 127 -10.62 -4.59 4.90
CA TYR A 127 -11.50 -5.50 4.14
C TYR A 127 -10.89 -6.89 3.92
N THR A 128 -9.68 -7.13 4.41
CA THR A 128 -8.93 -8.36 4.14
C THR A 128 -9.65 -9.61 4.61
N LYS A 129 -10.33 -9.56 5.77
CA LYS A 129 -11.09 -10.71 6.30
C LYS A 129 -12.18 -11.18 5.36
N ASP A 130 -12.87 -10.24 4.70
CA ASP A 130 -14.01 -10.53 3.83
C ASP A 130 -13.58 -11.01 2.44
N HIS A 131 -12.34 -10.69 2.02
CA HIS A 131 -11.86 -10.92 0.66
C HIS A 131 -10.55 -11.71 0.59
N LEU A 132 -10.15 -12.37 1.68
CA LEU A 132 -8.83 -12.99 1.79
C LEU A 132 -8.53 -13.98 0.67
N GLU A 133 -9.46 -14.89 0.37
CA GLU A 133 -9.29 -15.88 -0.68
C GLU A 133 -9.14 -15.22 -2.06
N ALA A 134 -10.01 -14.25 -2.37
CA ALA A 134 -9.95 -13.53 -3.62
C ALA A 134 -8.63 -12.74 -3.76
N PHE A 135 -8.14 -12.15 -2.69
CA PHE A 135 -6.86 -11.45 -2.71
C PHE A 135 -5.70 -12.39 -3.03
N PHE A 136 -5.68 -13.58 -2.46
CA PHE A 136 -4.68 -14.59 -2.80
C PHE A 136 -4.81 -15.10 -4.25
N GLU A 137 -6.02 -15.41 -4.70
CA GLU A 137 -6.26 -15.88 -6.07
C GLU A 137 -5.83 -14.86 -7.12
N LEU A 138 -6.03 -13.56 -6.83
CA LEU A 138 -5.71 -12.47 -7.74
C LEU A 138 -4.29 -11.96 -7.59
N ASP A 139 -3.46 -12.63 -6.78
CA ASP A 139 -2.07 -12.23 -6.59
C ASP A 139 -1.96 -10.72 -6.29
N THR A 140 -2.74 -10.29 -5.28
CA THR A 140 -3.08 -8.90 -5.01
C THR A 140 -1.97 -8.14 -4.34
N TYR A 141 -1.77 -6.89 -4.75
CA TYR A 141 -0.92 -5.90 -4.11
C TYR A 141 -1.74 -4.72 -3.63
N PHE A 142 -1.39 -4.14 -2.51
CA PHE A 142 -1.78 -2.79 -2.18
C PHE A 142 -0.59 -2.00 -1.61
N TYR A 143 -0.57 -0.70 -1.81
CA TYR A 143 0.44 0.16 -1.19
C TYR A 143 -0.01 0.62 0.19
N SER A 144 0.96 0.85 1.08
CA SER A 144 0.71 1.45 2.40
C SER A 144 2.00 2.02 2.97
N SER A 145 1.88 2.92 3.93
CA SER A 145 2.94 3.37 4.83
C SER A 145 2.85 2.72 6.22
N PHE A 146 1.85 1.88 6.45
CA PHE A 146 1.59 1.18 7.71
C PHE A 146 0.95 -0.19 7.43
N TYR A 147 1.57 -1.23 7.94
CA TYR A 147 1.06 -2.60 7.86
C TYR A 147 1.66 -3.44 8.98
N THR A 148 0.83 -4.24 9.64
CA THR A 148 1.26 -5.17 10.68
C THR A 148 0.93 -6.59 10.27
N ASN A 149 1.94 -7.46 10.26
CA ASN A 149 1.70 -8.89 10.27
C ASN A 149 1.43 -9.33 11.72
N ASN A 150 0.16 -9.57 12.02
CA ASN A 150 -0.30 -9.93 13.37
C ASN A 150 0.20 -11.31 13.85
N LEU A 151 0.84 -12.09 12.98
CA LEU A 151 1.43 -13.39 13.32
C LEU A 151 2.87 -13.26 13.83
N LEU A 152 3.51 -12.11 13.62
CA LEU A 152 4.89 -11.90 14.10
C LEU A 152 4.94 -11.77 15.62
N PRO A 153 5.96 -12.38 16.27
CA PRO A 153 6.11 -12.32 17.73
C PRO A 153 6.09 -10.90 18.30
N ALA A 154 6.71 -9.94 17.63
CA ALA A 154 6.73 -8.54 18.05
C ALA A 154 5.33 -7.92 18.11
N ALA A 155 4.50 -8.17 17.09
CA ALA A 155 3.12 -7.70 17.03
C ALA A 155 2.25 -8.37 18.11
N ILE A 156 2.40 -9.68 18.29
CA ILE A 156 1.69 -10.45 19.33
C ILE A 156 2.04 -9.92 20.72
N ASN A 157 3.32 -9.74 21.00
CA ASN A 157 3.80 -9.27 22.32
C ASN A 157 3.34 -7.85 22.59
N PHE A 158 3.40 -6.97 21.58
CA PHE A 158 2.89 -5.60 21.71
C PHE A 158 1.40 -5.58 22.03
N THR A 159 0.59 -6.33 21.29
CA THR A 159 -0.87 -6.40 21.49
C THR A 159 -1.22 -6.91 22.88
N LYS A 160 -0.54 -7.97 23.35
CA LYS A 160 -0.71 -8.50 24.73
C LYS A 160 -0.35 -7.46 25.77
N SER A 161 0.76 -6.74 25.62
CA SER A 161 1.21 -5.71 26.53
C SER A 161 0.26 -4.52 26.54
N TYR A 162 -0.21 -4.09 25.39
CA TYR A 162 -1.20 -3.02 25.27
C TYR A 162 -2.49 -3.35 26.04
N ARG A 163 -3.03 -4.55 25.80
CA ARG A 163 -4.23 -5.03 26.50
C ARG A 163 -4.03 -5.09 28.02
N ARG A 164 -2.86 -5.54 28.47
CA ARG A 164 -2.51 -5.61 29.91
C ARG A 164 -2.45 -4.23 30.56
N TRP A 165 -1.88 -3.23 29.86
CA TRP A 165 -1.69 -1.88 30.42
C TRP A 165 -2.95 -1.03 30.36
N TYR A 166 -3.74 -1.15 29.29
CA TYR A 166 -4.90 -0.30 29.07
C TYR A 166 -6.25 -0.98 29.34
N GLY A 167 -6.28 -2.28 29.59
CA GLY A 167 -7.51 -3.03 29.86
C GLY A 167 -8.47 -3.13 28.67
N LYS A 168 -8.01 -2.80 27.46
CA LYS A 168 -8.83 -2.79 26.22
C LYS A 168 -8.00 -3.11 25.00
N GLU A 169 -8.69 -3.46 23.92
CA GLU A 169 -8.09 -3.61 22.60
C GLU A 169 -7.72 -2.27 21.99
N MET A 170 -6.77 -2.29 21.05
CA MET A 170 -6.52 -1.13 20.19
C MET A 170 -7.70 -0.91 19.25
N ASP A 171 -7.90 0.35 18.85
CA ASP A 171 -8.86 0.71 17.78
C ASP A 171 -8.55 -0.07 16.49
N GLU A 172 -9.60 -0.57 15.84
CA GLU A 172 -9.46 -1.35 14.59
C GLU A 172 -9.12 -0.50 13.37
N ARG A 173 -9.20 0.82 13.48
CA ARG A 173 -8.83 1.74 12.39
C ARG A 173 -7.33 1.71 12.09
N TYR A 174 -6.98 2.00 10.85
CA TYR A 174 -5.59 2.10 10.41
C TYR A 174 -5.20 3.55 10.11
N PRO A 175 -3.95 3.98 10.46
CA PRO A 175 -2.97 3.23 11.27
C PRO A 175 -3.46 2.99 12.69
N LYS A 176 -3.02 1.90 13.33
CA LYS A 176 -3.25 1.67 14.76
C LYS A 176 -2.36 2.63 15.56
N PHE A 177 -2.97 3.61 16.22
CA PHE A 177 -2.24 4.70 16.86
C PHE A 177 -1.35 4.25 18.02
N GLY A 178 -1.70 3.18 18.73
CA GLY A 178 -0.83 2.60 19.76
C GLY A 178 0.50 2.08 19.17
N MET A 179 0.43 1.39 18.04
CA MET A 179 1.62 0.92 17.32
C MET A 179 2.40 2.07 16.67
N LEU A 180 1.70 3.04 16.09
CA LEU A 180 2.31 4.25 15.52
C LEU A 180 3.12 5.00 16.57
N GLY A 181 2.56 5.22 17.76
CA GLY A 181 3.25 5.88 18.86
C GLY A 181 4.47 5.10 19.35
N PHE A 182 4.35 3.78 19.47
CA PHE A 182 5.46 2.92 19.85
C PHE A 182 6.59 2.96 18.82
N ASP A 183 6.29 2.73 17.55
CA ASP A 183 7.28 2.74 16.48
C ASP A 183 7.99 4.10 16.39
N THR A 184 7.23 5.19 16.49
CA THR A 184 7.76 6.57 16.48
C THR A 184 8.69 6.81 17.66
N GLY A 185 8.24 6.48 18.87
CA GLY A 185 9.06 6.64 20.08
C GLY A 185 10.33 5.83 20.00
N TYR A 186 10.23 4.57 19.57
CA TYR A 186 11.38 3.70 19.45
C TYR A 186 12.39 4.19 18.39
N PHE A 187 11.90 4.66 17.23
CA PHE A 187 12.75 5.23 16.19
C PHE A 187 13.58 6.42 16.70
N PHE A 188 12.93 7.40 17.30
CA PHE A 188 13.62 8.59 17.78
C PHE A 188 14.53 8.31 18.98
N LEU A 189 14.08 7.53 19.95
CA LEU A 189 14.88 7.20 21.13
C LEU A 189 16.13 6.40 20.77
N LYS A 190 15.97 5.35 19.94
CA LYS A 190 17.10 4.55 19.47
C LYS A 190 18.06 5.40 18.62
N GLY A 191 17.51 6.21 17.69
CA GLY A 191 18.31 7.05 16.83
C GLY A 191 19.11 8.13 17.59
N LEU A 192 18.46 8.82 18.52
CA LEU A 192 19.12 9.83 19.35
C LEU A 192 20.16 9.21 20.31
N ALA A 193 19.86 8.05 20.88
CA ALA A 193 20.81 7.32 21.72
C ALA A 193 22.05 6.86 20.93
N HIS A 194 21.87 6.49 19.67
CA HIS A 194 22.96 5.99 18.82
C HIS A 194 23.78 7.11 18.17
N TYR A 195 23.11 8.14 17.65
CA TYR A 195 23.73 9.18 16.83
C TYR A 195 23.88 10.55 17.55
N GLY A 196 23.16 10.76 18.67
CA GLY A 196 23.16 12.03 19.38
C GLY A 196 22.84 13.23 18.48
N SER A 197 23.67 14.26 18.51
CA SER A 197 23.52 15.47 17.69
C SER A 197 23.67 15.22 16.18
N SER A 198 24.18 14.09 15.76
CA SER A 198 24.30 13.70 14.34
C SER A 198 23.10 12.89 13.82
N PHE A 199 22.04 12.73 14.62
CA PHE A 199 20.85 11.95 14.28
C PHE A 199 20.25 12.30 12.92
N GLU A 200 20.04 13.59 12.65
CA GLU A 200 19.44 14.06 11.40
C GLU A 200 20.18 13.55 10.15
N LYS A 201 21.50 13.52 10.20
CA LYS A 201 22.35 13.10 9.07
C LYS A 201 22.40 11.59 8.87
N ASN A 202 22.13 10.82 9.94
CA ASN A 202 22.34 9.38 9.96
C ASN A 202 21.08 8.57 10.15
N MET A 203 19.92 9.19 10.37
CA MET A 203 18.66 8.51 10.69
C MET A 203 18.21 7.50 9.62
N GLN A 204 18.60 7.70 8.36
CA GLN A 204 18.26 6.78 7.27
C GLN A 204 18.99 5.44 7.39
N GLY A 205 20.14 5.42 8.04
CA GLY A 205 20.92 4.19 8.27
C GLY A 205 20.57 3.48 9.57
N LEU A 206 19.54 3.91 10.30
CA LEU A 206 19.13 3.29 11.55
C LEU A 206 18.52 1.92 11.30
N ASP A 207 19.19 0.87 11.76
CA ASP A 207 18.66 -0.50 11.73
C ASP A 207 17.51 -0.66 12.73
N LEU A 208 16.31 -0.72 12.19
CA LEU A 208 15.06 -0.81 12.95
C LEU A 208 14.03 -1.63 12.19
N VAL A 209 13.40 -2.58 12.87
CA VAL A 209 12.22 -3.30 12.36
C VAL A 209 10.99 -2.82 13.13
N PRO A 210 10.21 -1.89 12.58
CA PRO A 210 9.00 -1.39 13.23
C PRO A 210 7.90 -2.45 13.24
N ILE A 211 6.93 -2.30 14.15
CA ILE A 211 5.77 -3.20 14.22
C ILE A 211 4.80 -2.91 13.07
N GLN A 212 4.57 -1.64 12.74
CA GLN A 212 3.57 -1.21 11.77
C GLN A 212 4.10 -0.19 10.76
N THR A 213 4.79 0.85 11.24
CA THR A 213 5.06 2.08 10.48
C THR A 213 6.50 2.11 10.00
N GLY A 214 6.71 2.17 8.69
CA GLY A 214 8.02 2.41 8.11
C GLY A 214 8.42 3.89 8.19
N PHE A 215 9.73 4.16 8.16
CA PHE A 215 10.28 5.51 8.24
C PHE A 215 11.26 5.79 7.11
N LYS A 216 10.98 6.84 6.34
CA LYS A 216 11.87 7.42 5.33
C LYS A 216 11.62 8.92 5.31
N PHE A 217 12.39 9.65 6.09
CA PHE A 217 12.20 11.08 6.23
C PHE A 217 12.88 11.85 5.11
N GLN A 218 12.12 12.72 4.49
CA GLN A 218 12.61 13.67 3.49
C GLN A 218 12.36 15.10 3.99
N ARG A 219 13.38 15.93 3.91
CA ARG A 219 13.23 17.36 4.22
C ARG A 219 12.33 18.05 3.18
N VAL A 220 11.39 18.85 3.62
CA VAL A 220 10.42 19.53 2.74
C VAL A 220 11.10 20.58 1.86
N ASN A 221 12.06 21.32 2.45
CA ASN A 221 12.90 22.30 1.77
C ASN A 221 14.13 22.59 2.64
N ASN A 222 15.03 23.46 2.19
CA ASN A 222 16.28 23.77 2.90
C ASN A 222 16.10 24.29 4.33
N TRP A 223 14.95 24.83 4.67
CA TRP A 223 14.65 25.46 5.95
C TRP A 223 13.51 24.77 6.72
N GLY A 224 12.85 23.84 6.10
CA GLY A 224 11.68 23.17 6.64
C GLY A 224 11.99 21.91 7.44
N GLY A 225 10.94 21.35 8.03
CA GLY A 225 10.98 20.05 8.71
C GLY A 225 10.97 18.86 7.76
N PHE A 226 10.66 17.72 8.29
CA PHE A 226 10.66 16.43 7.57
C PHE A 226 9.27 15.86 7.43
N ILE A 227 9.03 15.19 6.30
CA ILE A 227 7.85 14.35 6.08
C ILE A 227 8.30 12.90 5.87
N ASN A 228 7.52 11.98 6.40
CA ASN A 228 7.73 10.55 6.17
C ASN A 228 7.23 10.17 4.78
N LYS A 229 8.12 9.72 3.93
CA LYS A 229 7.85 9.30 2.54
C LYS A 229 7.88 7.78 2.36
N LYS A 230 7.94 7.02 3.45
CA LYS A 230 8.01 5.56 3.37
C LYS A 230 6.73 4.97 2.80
N VAL A 231 6.88 4.21 1.73
CA VAL A 231 5.84 3.39 1.10
C VAL A 231 6.39 2.01 0.82
N PHE A 232 5.59 1.01 1.12
CA PHE A 232 5.85 -0.38 0.76
C PHE A 232 4.60 -0.99 0.12
N PHE A 233 4.76 -2.14 -0.52
CA PHE A 233 3.65 -2.93 -1.00
C PHE A 233 3.42 -4.14 -0.10
N VAL A 234 2.16 -4.46 0.13
CA VAL A 234 1.73 -5.73 0.73
C VAL A 234 1.25 -6.62 -0.39
N HIS A 235 1.80 -7.83 -0.48
CA HIS A 235 1.53 -8.79 -1.54
C HIS A 235 0.91 -10.06 -0.97
N PHE A 236 -0.28 -10.37 -1.47
CA PHE A 236 -0.99 -11.63 -1.23
C PHE A 236 -0.63 -12.60 -2.36
N THR A 237 0.28 -13.52 -2.12
CA THR A 237 0.78 -14.42 -3.15
C THR A 237 -0.19 -15.57 -3.45
N LYS A 238 -0.09 -16.15 -4.64
CA LYS A 238 -0.87 -17.38 -5.00
C LYS A 238 -0.51 -18.60 -4.16
N ASN A 239 0.60 -18.55 -3.41
CA ASN A 239 1.01 -19.59 -2.47
C ASN A 239 0.46 -19.36 -1.05
N PHE A 240 -0.52 -18.48 -0.90
CA PHE A 240 -1.14 -18.11 0.39
C PHE A 240 -0.18 -17.47 1.39
N GLU A 241 0.80 -16.74 0.90
CA GLU A 241 1.75 -15.99 1.72
C GLU A 241 1.43 -14.50 1.69
N LEU A 242 1.67 -13.83 2.82
CA LEU A 242 1.64 -12.37 2.94
C LEU A 242 3.05 -11.84 2.99
N VAL A 243 3.45 -11.07 1.99
CA VAL A 243 4.79 -10.53 1.86
C VAL A 243 4.73 -9.00 1.89
N LYS A 244 5.60 -8.40 2.70
CA LYS A 244 5.82 -6.96 2.69
C LYS A 244 7.02 -6.68 1.80
N LEU A 245 6.79 -5.99 0.68
CA LEU A 245 7.83 -5.58 -0.25
C LEU A 245 8.34 -4.19 0.12
N ASP A 246 9.61 -4.12 0.45
CA ASP A 246 10.33 -2.89 0.70
C ASP A 246 11.18 -2.53 -0.53
N PHE A 247 11.20 -1.26 -0.94
CA PHE A 247 11.89 -0.78 -2.14
C PHE A 247 13.15 0.05 -1.83
N ASP A 248 13.53 0.16 -0.56
CA ASP A 248 14.70 0.93 -0.11
C ASP A 248 15.89 0.05 0.25
#